data_61f13dd7d3bfcd7a58dc84b2ad5c41b4
#
_entry.id   61f13dd7d3bfcd7a58dc84b2ad5c41b4
#
_cell.length_a   1.000
_cell.length_b   1.000
_cell.length_c   1.000
_cell.angle_alpha   90.00
_cell.angle_beta   90.00
_cell.angle_gamma   90.00
#
_symmetry.space_group_name_H-M   'P 1'
#
loop_
_entity.id
_entity.type
_entity.pdbx_description
1 polymer ?
#
loop_
_entity_poly.entity_id
_entity_poly.type
_entity_poly.pdbx_seq_one_letter_code
_entity_poly.pdbx_strand_id
1 'polypeptide(L)'
;GVVGGGVGGLTAAWQLARMGHEVTVYEADARMGGKLEQVIPRERLNHDLLLKELKRIEDMGVHFVTNCPVDAERFAELRKKHDALIVATGGHVPRVLPWPGHEKIVGGIDFLKAVNRGEKPEVPESVVVIGCGNAGMDAAAGAFAMGARQVTCIDVQRPAAFAHEIAHIE
;
A
#
# COMPACT_ATOMS: atom_id res chain seq x y z
N GLY A 1 4.87 -16.31 -13.83
CA GLY A 1 4.46 -14.91 -13.74
C GLY A 1 3.87 -14.56 -12.38
N VAL A 2 4.05 -13.33 -11.93
CA VAL A 2 3.47 -12.82 -10.68
C VAL A 2 2.69 -11.54 -11.00
N VAL A 3 1.42 -11.49 -10.63
CA VAL A 3 0.55 -10.33 -10.82
C VAL A 3 0.43 -9.58 -9.49
N GLY A 4 1.00 -8.39 -9.45
CA GLY A 4 1.09 -7.51 -8.29
C GLY A 4 2.50 -7.43 -7.70
N GLY A 5 3.09 -6.23 -7.75
CA GLY A 5 4.44 -5.92 -7.27
C GLY A 5 4.49 -5.43 -5.81
N GLY A 6 3.51 -5.81 -4.99
CA GLY A 6 3.53 -5.58 -3.55
C GLY A 6 4.36 -6.63 -2.79
N VAL A 7 4.35 -6.56 -1.46
CA VAL A 7 5.16 -7.44 -0.58
C VAL A 7 4.97 -8.93 -0.91
N GLY A 8 3.71 -9.38 -1.06
CA GLY A 8 3.43 -10.79 -1.34
C GLY A 8 4.00 -11.24 -2.67
N GLY A 9 3.79 -10.45 -3.73
CA GLY A 9 4.30 -10.78 -5.07
C GLY A 9 5.83 -10.73 -5.16
N LEU A 10 6.44 -9.70 -4.58
CA LEU A 10 7.90 -9.57 -4.53
C LEU A 10 8.56 -10.69 -3.73
N THR A 11 7.97 -11.09 -2.60
CA THR A 11 8.46 -12.22 -1.80
C THR A 11 8.36 -13.53 -2.59
N ALA A 12 7.23 -13.76 -3.27
CA ALA A 12 7.05 -14.94 -4.12
C ALA A 12 8.08 -14.95 -5.26
N ALA A 13 8.25 -13.80 -5.94
CA ALA A 13 9.20 -13.66 -7.03
C ALA A 13 10.64 -13.95 -6.58
N TRP A 14 11.05 -13.37 -5.45
CA TRP A 14 12.36 -13.60 -4.85
C TRP A 14 12.60 -15.09 -4.53
N GLN A 15 11.63 -15.76 -3.92
CA GLN A 15 11.75 -17.17 -3.58
C GLN A 15 11.84 -18.05 -4.82
N LEU A 16 11.01 -17.78 -5.83
CA LEU A 16 11.04 -18.53 -7.10
C LEU A 16 12.36 -18.34 -7.84
N ALA A 17 12.88 -17.12 -7.90
CA ALA A 17 14.19 -16.85 -8.52
C ALA A 17 15.31 -17.59 -7.79
N ARG A 18 15.29 -17.64 -6.45
CA ARG A 18 16.24 -18.45 -5.67
C ARG A 18 16.17 -19.96 -5.97
N MET A 19 15.01 -20.44 -6.38
CA MET A 19 14.80 -21.84 -6.79
C MET A 19 15.20 -22.10 -8.25
N GLY A 20 15.67 -21.07 -8.97
CA GLY A 20 16.13 -21.17 -10.35
C GLY A 20 15.05 -20.97 -11.41
N HIS A 21 13.86 -20.47 -11.04
CA HIS A 21 12.82 -20.15 -12.00
C HIS A 21 13.03 -18.77 -12.63
N GLU A 22 12.69 -18.63 -13.91
CA GLU A 22 12.54 -17.33 -14.56
C GLU A 22 11.25 -16.66 -14.10
N VAL A 23 11.35 -15.45 -13.55
CA VAL A 23 10.20 -14.77 -12.94
C VAL A 23 10.00 -13.40 -13.55
N THR A 24 8.76 -13.10 -13.93
CA THR A 24 8.32 -11.75 -14.31
C THR A 24 7.21 -11.29 -13.37
N VAL A 25 7.37 -10.11 -12.78
CA VAL A 25 6.37 -9.43 -11.94
C VAL A 25 5.69 -8.33 -12.75
N TYR A 26 4.35 -8.36 -12.80
CA TYR A 26 3.51 -7.37 -13.48
C TYR A 26 2.84 -6.48 -12.44
N GLU A 27 3.11 -5.18 -12.49
CA GLU A 27 2.58 -4.19 -11.57
C GLU A 27 1.78 -3.13 -12.32
N ALA A 28 0.59 -2.83 -11.81
CA ALA A 28 -0.30 -1.84 -12.41
C ALA A 28 0.25 -0.41 -12.31
N ASP A 29 0.91 -0.10 -11.20
CA ASP A 29 1.48 1.20 -10.95
C ASP A 29 2.86 1.38 -11.60
N ALA A 30 3.35 2.63 -11.60
CA ALA A 30 4.65 2.98 -12.16
C ALA A 30 5.84 2.46 -11.34
N ARG A 31 5.62 2.03 -10.10
CA ARG A 31 6.67 1.59 -9.17
C ARG A 31 6.28 0.31 -8.47
N MET A 32 7.26 -0.57 -8.26
CA MET A 32 7.15 -1.74 -7.41
C MET A 32 7.08 -1.34 -5.92
N GLY A 33 6.56 -2.23 -5.09
CA GLY A 33 6.49 -2.06 -3.63
C GLY A 33 5.05 -2.06 -3.10
N GLY A 34 4.06 -1.78 -3.95
CA GLY A 34 2.66 -1.75 -3.55
C GLY A 34 2.43 -0.79 -2.37
N LYS A 35 1.81 -1.25 -1.27
CA LYS A 35 1.53 -0.39 -0.11
C LYS A 35 2.80 0.14 0.60
N LEU A 36 3.93 -0.56 0.51
CA LEU A 36 5.20 -0.05 1.04
C LEU A 36 5.62 1.24 0.35
N GLU A 37 5.42 1.31 -0.96
CA GLU A 37 5.75 2.47 -1.78
C GLU A 37 4.69 3.55 -1.69
N GLN A 38 3.41 3.16 -1.68
CA GLN A 38 2.30 4.07 -1.91
C GLN A 38 1.62 4.59 -0.65
N VAL A 39 1.62 3.80 0.44
CA VAL A 39 0.75 4.05 1.60
C VAL A 39 1.53 4.31 2.88
N ILE A 40 2.60 3.55 3.13
CA ILE A 40 3.38 3.71 4.36
C ILE A 40 4.14 5.05 4.31
N PRO A 41 3.99 5.92 5.34
CA PRO A 41 4.70 7.19 5.41
C PRO A 41 6.21 7.04 5.30
N ARG A 42 6.88 7.99 4.65
CA ARG A 42 8.33 7.96 4.43
C ARG A 42 9.14 8.03 5.73
N GLU A 43 8.57 8.61 6.77
CA GLU A 43 9.15 8.67 8.11
C GLU A 43 9.21 7.29 8.77
N ARG A 44 8.26 6.40 8.44
CA ARG A 44 8.22 5.03 8.98
C ARG A 44 9.03 4.05 8.15
N LEU A 45 9.06 4.21 6.84
CA LEU A 45 9.80 3.34 5.92
C LEU A 45 10.75 4.17 5.08
N ASN A 46 12.04 4.04 5.37
CA ASN A 46 13.08 4.69 4.58
C ASN A 46 13.01 4.22 3.13
N HIS A 47 12.75 5.17 2.23
CA HIS A 47 12.55 4.89 0.81
C HIS A 47 13.80 4.31 0.13
N ASP A 48 14.99 4.80 0.48
CA ASP A 48 16.25 4.30 -0.08
C ASP A 48 16.48 2.82 0.28
N LEU A 49 16.03 2.42 1.48
CA LEU A 49 16.09 1.02 1.89
C LEU A 49 15.14 0.16 1.05
N LEU A 50 13.91 0.65 0.80
CA LEU A 50 12.97 -0.03 -0.07
C LEU A 50 13.54 -0.19 -1.49
N LEU A 51 14.13 0.85 -2.06
CA LEU A 51 14.73 0.81 -3.39
C LEU A 51 15.91 -0.19 -3.46
N LYS A 52 16.73 -0.27 -2.41
CA LYS A 52 17.81 -1.25 -2.32
C LYS A 52 17.28 -2.69 -2.30
N GLU A 53 16.21 -2.95 -1.55
CA GLU A 53 15.61 -4.29 -1.51
C GLU A 53 14.95 -4.65 -2.86
N LEU A 54 14.28 -3.71 -3.52
CA LEU A 54 13.76 -3.93 -4.87
C LEU A 54 14.89 -4.26 -5.86
N LYS A 55 15.98 -3.50 -5.81
CA LYS A 55 17.16 -3.75 -6.65
C LYS A 55 17.77 -5.13 -6.41
N ARG A 56 17.85 -5.59 -5.17
CA ARG A 56 18.35 -6.94 -4.85
C ARG A 56 17.50 -8.04 -5.51
N ILE A 57 16.18 -7.85 -5.54
CA ILE A 57 15.26 -8.79 -6.20
C ILE A 57 15.49 -8.79 -7.72
N GLU A 58 15.61 -7.60 -8.31
CA GLU A 58 15.90 -7.43 -9.73
C GLU A 58 17.25 -8.05 -10.12
N ASP A 59 18.31 -7.83 -9.31
CA ASP A 59 19.66 -8.37 -9.53
C ASP A 59 19.72 -9.91 -9.46
N MET A 60 18.71 -10.56 -8.91
CA MET A 60 18.53 -12.00 -8.96
C MET A 60 17.93 -12.51 -10.29
N GLY A 61 17.70 -11.63 -11.25
CA GLY A 61 17.11 -11.95 -12.55
C GLY A 61 15.58 -11.90 -12.59
N VAL A 62 14.94 -11.31 -11.59
CA VAL A 62 13.49 -11.05 -11.63
C VAL A 62 13.21 -9.88 -12.56
N HIS A 63 12.35 -10.07 -13.56
CA HIS A 63 11.95 -9.02 -14.47
C HIS A 63 10.75 -8.24 -13.92
N PHE A 64 10.86 -6.91 -13.84
CA PHE A 64 9.80 -6.02 -13.44
C PHE A 64 9.14 -5.35 -14.65
N VAL A 65 7.82 -5.47 -14.73
CA VAL A 65 6.97 -4.81 -15.75
C VAL A 65 5.98 -3.93 -15.03
N THR A 66 6.26 -2.63 -15.00
CA THR A 66 5.41 -1.59 -14.39
C THR A 66 4.44 -0.99 -15.40
N ASN A 67 3.48 -0.16 -14.93
CA ASN A 67 2.41 0.41 -15.77
C ASN A 67 1.66 -0.67 -16.56
N CYS A 68 1.48 -1.84 -15.96
CA CYS A 68 0.88 -3.00 -16.57
C CYS A 68 -0.34 -3.48 -15.76
N PRO A 69 -1.47 -2.79 -15.83
CA PRO A 69 -2.70 -3.26 -15.22
C PRO A 69 -3.12 -4.59 -15.88
N VAL A 70 -3.43 -5.58 -15.06
CA VAL A 70 -3.83 -6.92 -15.52
C VAL A 70 -5.33 -7.07 -15.32
N ASP A 71 -6.08 -6.87 -16.40
CA ASP A 71 -7.50 -7.18 -16.52
C ASP A 71 -7.71 -8.66 -16.92
N ALA A 72 -8.95 -9.03 -17.20
CA ALA A 72 -9.31 -10.41 -17.54
C ALA A 72 -8.68 -10.88 -18.87
N GLU A 73 -8.57 -10.00 -19.86
CA GLU A 73 -7.98 -10.31 -21.18
C GLU A 73 -6.46 -10.50 -21.01
N ARG A 74 -5.81 -9.54 -20.37
CA ARG A 74 -4.37 -9.61 -20.08
C ARG A 74 -4.02 -10.81 -19.21
N PHE A 75 -4.85 -11.14 -18.24
CA PHE A 75 -4.67 -12.34 -17.42
C PHE A 75 -4.72 -13.61 -18.25
N ALA A 76 -5.66 -13.72 -19.20
CA ALA A 76 -5.75 -14.87 -20.09
C ALA A 76 -4.53 -15.01 -21.01
N GLU A 77 -3.95 -13.90 -21.47
CA GLU A 77 -2.68 -13.89 -22.23
C GLU A 77 -1.51 -14.37 -21.36
N LEU A 78 -1.37 -13.84 -20.15
CA LEU A 78 -0.31 -14.21 -19.22
C LEU A 78 -0.38 -15.70 -18.84
N ARG A 79 -1.58 -16.25 -18.69
CA ARG A 79 -1.77 -17.69 -18.46
C ARG A 79 -1.25 -18.58 -19.59
N LYS A 80 -1.21 -18.09 -20.82
CA LYS A 80 -0.65 -18.80 -21.97
C LYS A 80 0.87 -18.65 -22.05
N LYS A 81 1.38 -17.53 -21.53
CA LYS A 81 2.79 -17.17 -21.61
C LYS A 81 3.64 -17.84 -20.51
N HIS A 82 3.05 -18.11 -19.36
CA HIS A 82 3.76 -18.62 -18.18
C HIS A 82 3.28 -20.02 -17.79
N ASP A 83 4.17 -20.85 -17.27
CA ASP A 83 3.84 -22.18 -16.75
C ASP A 83 2.93 -22.08 -15.51
N ALA A 84 3.11 -21.03 -14.71
CA ALA A 84 2.28 -20.72 -13.54
C ALA A 84 2.12 -19.22 -13.35
N LEU A 85 0.97 -18.82 -12.77
CA LEU A 85 0.71 -17.44 -12.34
C LEU A 85 0.39 -17.41 -10.86
N ILE A 86 1.04 -16.49 -10.15
CA ILE A 86 0.71 -16.11 -8.78
C ILE A 86 -0.04 -14.79 -8.81
N VAL A 87 -1.22 -14.75 -8.18
CA VAL A 87 -2.02 -13.53 -8.04
C VAL A 87 -1.79 -12.94 -6.65
N ALA A 88 -1.18 -11.78 -6.60
CA ALA A 88 -0.79 -11.06 -5.38
C ALA A 88 -1.15 -9.57 -5.45
N THR A 89 -2.33 -9.26 -5.98
CA THR A 89 -2.79 -7.90 -6.28
C THR A 89 -3.11 -7.06 -5.04
N GLY A 90 -3.18 -7.67 -3.86
CA GLY A 90 -3.46 -6.99 -2.60
C GLY A 90 -4.95 -6.61 -2.42
N GLY A 91 -5.25 -5.95 -1.31
CA GLY A 91 -6.58 -5.42 -0.99
C GLY A 91 -6.58 -3.90 -1.09
N HIS A 92 -7.24 -3.35 -2.11
CA HIS A 92 -7.26 -1.91 -2.38
C HIS A 92 -8.62 -1.26 -2.15
N VAL A 93 -9.69 -2.06 -2.09
CA VAL A 93 -11.03 -1.53 -1.87
C VAL A 93 -11.25 -1.29 -0.39
N PRO A 94 -11.52 -0.05 0.04
CA PRO A 94 -11.81 0.26 1.43
C PRO A 94 -13.11 -0.41 1.86
N ARG A 95 -13.15 -0.92 3.07
CA ARG A 95 -14.40 -1.40 3.68
C ARG A 95 -15.12 -0.23 4.32
N VAL A 96 -16.12 0.30 3.65
CA VAL A 96 -16.97 1.35 4.19
C VAL A 96 -18.20 0.71 4.83
N LEU A 97 -18.48 1.03 6.09
CA LEU A 97 -19.68 0.58 6.78
C LEU A 97 -20.84 1.50 6.43
N PRO A 98 -22.07 0.97 6.22
CA PRO A 98 -23.22 1.73 5.73
C PRO A 98 -23.88 2.55 6.87
N TRP A 99 -23.12 3.42 7.50
CA TRP A 99 -23.63 4.35 8.52
C TRP A 99 -24.21 5.61 7.89
N PRO A 100 -25.13 6.30 8.54
CA PRO A 100 -25.55 7.64 8.11
C PRO A 100 -24.32 8.56 7.99
N GLY A 101 -24.11 9.17 6.82
CA GLY A 101 -22.94 10.02 6.55
C GLY A 101 -21.72 9.29 5.97
N HIS A 102 -21.81 7.97 5.71
CA HIS A 102 -20.72 7.20 5.13
C HIS A 102 -20.26 7.73 3.75
N GLU A 103 -21.14 8.42 3.06
CA GLU A 103 -20.85 9.07 1.78
C GLU A 103 -19.82 10.19 1.86
N LYS A 104 -19.55 10.68 3.07
CA LYS A 104 -18.54 11.70 3.36
C LYS A 104 -17.20 11.13 3.80
N ILE A 105 -17.10 9.80 3.94
CA ILE A 105 -15.88 9.14 4.39
C ILE A 105 -14.87 9.13 3.26
N VAL A 106 -13.67 9.64 3.53
CA VAL A 106 -12.50 9.49 2.65
C VAL A 106 -11.76 8.21 3.02
N GLY A 107 -11.43 7.38 2.03
CA GLY A 107 -10.66 6.16 2.26
C GLY A 107 -9.25 6.48 2.78
N GLY A 108 -8.88 5.96 3.96
CA GLY A 108 -7.57 6.23 4.56
C GLY A 108 -6.39 5.83 3.67
N ILE A 109 -6.52 4.73 2.91
CA ILE A 109 -5.49 4.32 1.93
C ILE A 109 -5.35 5.36 0.80
N ASP A 110 -6.46 5.90 0.30
CA ASP A 110 -6.43 6.87 -0.80
C ASP A 110 -5.86 8.21 -0.31
N PHE A 111 -6.20 8.61 0.91
CA PHE A 111 -5.63 9.77 1.58
C PHE A 111 -4.10 9.63 1.73
N LEU A 112 -3.63 8.50 2.28
CA LEU A 112 -2.18 8.25 2.46
C LEU A 112 -1.43 8.14 1.14
N LYS A 113 -2.05 7.59 0.10
CA LYS A 113 -1.48 7.60 -1.25
C LYS A 113 -1.29 9.00 -1.78
N ALA A 114 -2.28 9.88 -1.61
CA ALA A 114 -2.19 11.28 -2.03
C ALA A 114 -1.06 12.00 -1.29
N VAL A 115 -0.98 11.85 0.03
CA VAL A 115 0.09 12.44 0.84
C VAL A 115 1.47 11.93 0.40
N ASN A 116 1.64 10.62 0.21
CA ASN A 116 2.91 10.03 -0.23
C ASN A 116 3.34 10.45 -1.64
N ARG A 117 2.41 10.86 -2.49
CA ARG A 117 2.69 11.45 -3.81
C ARG A 117 3.09 12.92 -3.74
N GLY A 118 3.07 13.51 -2.55
CA GLY A 118 3.32 14.95 -2.36
C GLY A 118 2.11 15.83 -2.72
N GLU A 119 0.95 15.23 -2.92
CA GLU A 119 -0.30 15.95 -3.05
C GLU A 119 -0.66 16.58 -1.70
N LYS A 120 -1.40 17.68 -1.73
CA LYS A 120 -1.86 18.37 -0.53
C LYS A 120 -3.40 18.30 -0.47
N PRO A 121 -3.97 17.15 -0.07
CA PRO A 121 -5.41 17.05 0.08
C PRO A 121 -5.90 18.07 1.09
N GLU A 122 -7.03 18.72 0.78
CA GLU A 122 -7.69 19.61 1.73
C GLU A 122 -8.16 18.82 2.94
N VAL A 123 -7.78 19.28 4.13
CA VAL A 123 -8.14 18.66 5.40
C VAL A 123 -8.81 19.73 6.28
N PRO A 124 -10.00 19.46 6.83
CA PRO A 124 -10.68 20.40 7.74
C PRO A 124 -9.90 20.54 9.06
N GLU A 125 -10.17 21.61 9.80
CA GLU A 125 -9.53 21.85 11.11
C GLU A 125 -9.77 20.71 12.11
N SER A 126 -10.94 20.04 12.04
CA SER A 126 -11.29 18.91 12.88
C SER A 126 -11.55 17.66 12.02
N VAL A 127 -10.84 16.57 12.32
CA VAL A 127 -10.89 15.30 11.61
C VAL A 127 -11.24 14.16 12.56
N VAL A 128 -12.07 13.24 12.11
CA VAL A 128 -12.33 11.98 12.81
C VAL A 128 -11.74 10.84 11.98
N VAL A 129 -10.86 10.07 12.61
CA VAL A 129 -10.28 8.84 12.03
C VAL A 129 -11.03 7.63 12.60
N ILE A 130 -11.61 6.82 11.73
CA ILE A 130 -12.32 5.61 12.11
C ILE A 130 -11.38 4.42 11.94
N GLY A 131 -10.98 3.84 13.06
CA GLY A 131 -10.01 2.74 13.15
C GLY A 131 -8.70 3.19 13.79
N CYS A 132 -8.34 2.59 14.92
CA CYS A 132 -7.14 2.91 15.71
C CYS A 132 -6.04 1.84 15.55
N GLY A 133 -5.90 1.25 14.36
CA GLY A 133 -4.74 0.46 13.98
C GLY A 133 -3.60 1.35 13.44
N ASN A 134 -2.46 0.77 13.09
CA ASN A 134 -1.30 1.52 12.56
C ASN A 134 -1.66 2.41 11.36
N ALA A 135 -2.49 1.93 10.43
CA ALA A 135 -2.94 2.74 9.29
C ALA A 135 -3.82 3.93 9.72
N GLY A 136 -4.59 3.79 10.81
CA GLY A 136 -5.35 4.90 11.40
C GLY A 136 -4.43 5.94 12.02
N MET A 137 -3.37 5.52 12.71
CA MET A 137 -2.36 6.43 13.26
C MET A 137 -1.60 7.15 12.14
N ASP A 138 -1.24 6.46 11.06
CA ASP A 138 -0.64 7.08 9.88
C ASP A 138 -1.56 8.15 9.26
N ALA A 139 -2.86 7.85 9.15
CA ALA A 139 -3.84 8.80 8.62
C ALA A 139 -4.01 10.01 9.56
N ALA A 140 -3.99 9.80 10.88
CA ALA A 140 -4.05 10.87 11.87
C ALA A 140 -2.82 11.79 11.77
N ALA A 141 -1.61 11.22 11.73
CA ALA A 141 -0.36 11.96 11.53
C ALA A 141 -0.38 12.74 10.21
N GLY A 142 -0.83 12.09 9.13
CA GLY A 142 -1.00 12.72 7.83
C GLY A 142 -1.99 13.89 7.86
N ALA A 143 -3.10 13.76 8.59
CA ALA A 143 -4.07 14.84 8.75
C ALA A 143 -3.48 16.06 9.49
N PHE A 144 -2.72 15.84 10.55
CA PHE A 144 -1.98 16.92 11.22
C PHE A 144 -0.97 17.59 10.30
N ALA A 145 -0.19 16.80 9.56
CA ALA A 145 0.79 17.31 8.60
C ALA A 145 0.13 18.16 7.48
N MET A 146 -1.12 17.86 7.13
CA MET A 146 -1.91 18.61 6.14
C MET A 146 -2.66 19.80 6.76
N GLY A 147 -2.57 20.05 8.08
CA GLY A 147 -3.07 21.27 8.72
C GLY A 147 -4.31 21.07 9.60
N ALA A 148 -4.72 19.84 9.88
CA ALA A 148 -5.74 19.60 10.91
C ALA A 148 -5.25 20.09 12.27
N ARG A 149 -6.14 20.74 13.05
CA ARG A 149 -5.82 21.21 14.39
C ARG A 149 -6.27 20.23 15.46
N GLN A 150 -7.27 19.43 15.14
CA GLN A 150 -7.83 18.43 16.03
C GLN A 150 -8.08 17.15 15.25
N VAL A 151 -7.54 16.04 15.74
CA VAL A 151 -7.82 14.71 15.20
C VAL A 151 -8.35 13.82 16.32
N THR A 152 -9.51 13.23 16.10
CA THR A 152 -10.12 12.29 17.04
C THR A 152 -10.12 10.90 16.42
N CYS A 153 -9.43 9.95 17.05
CA CYS A 153 -9.42 8.55 16.62
C CYS A 153 -10.49 7.77 17.38
N ILE A 154 -11.33 7.03 16.68
CA ILE A 154 -12.38 6.18 17.27
C ILE A 154 -12.26 4.74 16.78
N ASP A 155 -12.52 3.79 17.68
CA ASP A 155 -12.55 2.36 17.36
C ASP A 155 -13.60 1.65 18.19
N VAL A 156 -14.03 0.47 17.77
CA VAL A 156 -14.93 -0.42 18.52
C VAL A 156 -14.19 -1.24 19.58
N GLN A 157 -12.88 -1.19 19.59
CA GLN A 157 -11.98 -1.88 20.50
C GLN A 157 -10.88 -0.95 21.00
N ARG A 158 -10.05 -1.43 21.93
CA ARG A 158 -8.84 -0.71 22.32
C ARG A 158 -7.92 -0.53 21.10
N PRO A 159 -7.19 0.60 21.01
CA PRO A 159 -6.27 0.83 19.90
C PRO A 159 -5.35 -0.37 19.67
N ALA A 160 -5.34 -0.86 18.43
CA ALA A 160 -4.52 -1.99 18.01
C ALA A 160 -3.19 -1.56 17.39
N ALA A 161 -2.92 -0.25 17.31
CA ALA A 161 -1.64 0.29 16.86
C ALA A 161 -0.53 0.00 17.87
N PHE A 162 0.71 0.02 17.42
CA PHE A 162 1.85 -0.09 18.33
C PHE A 162 1.89 1.09 19.31
N ALA A 163 2.34 0.85 20.54
CA ALA A 163 2.35 1.86 21.60
C ALA A 163 3.11 3.15 21.20
N HIS A 164 4.20 3.03 20.46
CA HIS A 164 4.98 4.18 19.98
C HIS A 164 4.24 4.99 18.91
N GLU A 165 3.37 4.35 18.11
CA GLU A 165 2.53 5.05 17.12
C GLU A 165 1.41 5.83 17.79
N ILE A 166 0.83 5.29 18.86
CA ILE A 166 -0.19 5.96 19.66
C ILE A 166 0.45 7.19 20.34
N ALA A 167 1.58 7.02 21.01
CA ALA A 167 2.30 8.11 21.69
C ALA A 167 2.79 9.22 20.75
N HIS A 168 2.91 8.94 19.46
CA HIS A 168 3.29 9.95 18.46
C HIS A 168 2.13 10.90 18.11
N ILE A 169 0.90 10.46 18.33
CA ILE A 169 -0.33 11.20 17.99
C ILE A 169 -0.92 11.93 19.21
N GLU A 170 -0.68 11.43 20.44
CA GLU A 170 -1.08 12.09 21.70
C GLU A 170 -0.24 13.35 21.97
#